data_373ac4a88600ffcf508ada44a1e8dd10
#
_entry.id   373ac4a88600ffcf508ada44a1e8dd10
#
_cell.length_a   1.000
_cell.length_b   1.000
_cell.length_c   1.000
_cell.angle_alpha   90.00
_cell.angle_beta   90.00
_cell.angle_gamma   90.00
#
_symmetry.space_group_name_H-M   'P 1'
#
loop_
_entity.id
_entity.type
_entity.pdbx_description
1 polymer ?
#
loop_
_entity_poly.entity_id
_entity_poly.type
_entity_poly.pdbx_seq_one_letter_code
_entity_poly.pdbx_strand_id
1 'polypeptide(L)'
;MIKPNAPAKPGEEGDAKKKRKRIKKDRVDVNNTPGTNYPRPNRDDRPNNDRKPRLKKPVKAEVSEEDVQKQIKETLARLTNKNNKNNKGAKYRRDKRDAAVKREHELMEQEELESKVLKLTEFVTANDLANMMDVSVTEVIGTCMSIGLMVSINQRLDAETINIVAEEFGYKTEYVSADVVEAINADEEDDNEEDWVARPPIVTVMGHVDHGKTSLLDYIRKANVIAGEAGGITQHIGAYNVQLEDGRRITFLDTPGHEAFTAMRARGAKVTDIAIIIVAADDNVMPQTKEAINHAMAAGVPIVFAINKVDKPTANPDKIKEELAAMNYLVEEWGGKYQSQDISAKKGMGVEDLLEKVLLEAEMLDLKANPNRNATGSIIESSLDKGRGYVATVLVSNGTLKVGDIVLAGTSYGRVKAMFNERNQRVKEAGPSEPALILGLNGAPAAGDTFHVVESDQEAREITNKREQLAREQGLRTQKILTLDELGRRIALGNFQELNIIVKGDVDGSVEALSDSLIKLSTEQIQ
;
A
#
# COMPACT_ATOMS: atom_id res chain seq x y z
N MET A 1 21.81 -64.45 12.83
CA MET A 1 22.34 -64.60 14.19
C MET A 1 22.30 -63.24 14.88
N ILE A 2 21.61 -63.23 16.02
CA ILE A 2 21.68 -62.30 17.16
C ILE A 2 21.01 -60.96 16.98
N LYS A 3 19.77 -60.87 17.48
CA LYS A 3 19.17 -59.66 18.13
C LYS A 3 19.79 -59.52 19.53
N PRO A 4 19.88 -58.31 20.07
CA PRO A 4 19.36 -58.12 21.41
C PRO A 4 18.47 -56.92 21.61
N ASN A 5 17.37 -57.15 22.27
CA ASN A 5 16.83 -56.62 23.52
C ASN A 5 16.66 -55.13 23.69
N ALA A 6 15.40 -54.79 23.87
CA ALA A 6 14.92 -53.60 24.54
C ALA A 6 15.11 -53.69 26.06
N PRO A 7 15.21 -52.56 26.76
CA PRO A 7 14.79 -52.50 28.14
C PRO A 7 13.63 -51.54 28.40
N ALA A 8 12.96 -51.91 29.48
CA ALA A 8 11.74 -51.55 30.10
C ALA A 8 11.54 -50.04 30.44
N LYS A 9 10.25 -49.67 30.51
CA LYS A 9 9.71 -48.49 31.20
C LYS A 9 9.90 -48.58 32.73
N PRO A 10 10.01 -47.43 33.40
CA PRO A 10 9.21 -47.25 34.60
C PRO A 10 8.47 -45.90 34.70
N GLY A 11 7.33 -45.95 35.36
CA GLY A 11 6.86 -45.05 36.38
C GLY A 11 5.96 -43.89 35.93
N GLU A 12 4.68 -44.11 36.14
CA GLU A 12 3.65 -43.05 36.29
C GLU A 12 4.00 -42.15 37.47
N GLU A 13 3.93 -40.82 37.22
CA GLU A 13 3.53 -39.87 38.26
C GLU A 13 2.66 -38.79 37.63
N GLY A 14 1.49 -38.66 38.26
CA GLY A 14 0.40 -37.85 37.79
C GLY A 14 0.63 -36.35 37.99
N ASP A 15 0.33 -35.57 36.99
CA ASP A 15 0.16 -34.14 37.14
C ASP A 15 -1.28 -33.70 36.86
N ALA A 16 -1.86 -33.13 37.88
CA ALA A 16 -3.26 -32.76 38.00
C ALA A 16 -3.59 -31.62 37.03
N LYS A 17 -4.47 -31.87 36.08
CA LYS A 17 -5.11 -30.87 35.24
C LYS A 17 -5.99 -29.92 36.09
N LYS A 18 -5.52 -28.72 36.33
CA LYS A 18 -6.33 -27.61 36.88
C LYS A 18 -7.43 -27.23 35.88
N LYS A 19 -8.68 -27.61 36.19
CA LYS A 19 -9.89 -27.20 35.46
C LYS A 19 -10.09 -25.69 35.65
N ARG A 20 -10.05 -24.94 34.53
CA ARG A 20 -10.49 -23.55 34.48
C ARG A 20 -11.99 -23.46 34.77
N LYS A 21 -12.39 -22.77 35.84
CA LYS A 21 -13.77 -22.42 36.16
C LYS A 21 -14.30 -21.43 35.10
N ARG A 22 -15.37 -21.81 34.40
CA ARG A 22 -16.18 -20.91 33.56
C ARG A 22 -16.93 -19.96 34.48
N ILE A 23 -16.72 -18.65 34.32
CA ILE A 23 -17.53 -17.60 34.94
C ILE A 23 -18.82 -17.53 34.12
N LYS A 24 -19.95 -17.85 34.76
CA LYS A 24 -21.30 -17.62 34.22
C LYS A 24 -21.56 -16.11 34.26
N LYS A 25 -21.84 -15.50 33.11
CA LYS A 25 -22.43 -14.16 33.05
C LYS A 25 -23.91 -14.27 33.34
N ASP A 26 -24.35 -13.72 34.47
CA ASP A 26 -25.76 -13.57 34.77
C ASP A 26 -26.38 -12.46 33.92
N ARG A 27 -27.55 -12.73 33.36
CA ARG A 27 -28.38 -11.76 32.63
C ARG A 27 -28.88 -10.73 33.64
N VAL A 28 -28.63 -9.46 33.35
CA VAL A 28 -29.18 -8.33 34.11
C VAL A 28 -30.58 -8.00 33.56
N ASP A 29 -31.60 -8.19 34.39
CA ASP A 29 -32.97 -7.71 34.12
C ASP A 29 -33.05 -6.20 34.38
N VAL A 30 -33.53 -5.44 33.38
CA VAL A 30 -33.54 -3.97 33.31
C VAL A 30 -34.79 -3.34 33.96
N ASN A 31 -35.49 -4.03 34.87
CA ASN A 31 -36.71 -3.49 35.46
C ASN A 31 -36.72 -3.51 37.00
N ASN A 32 -35.73 -2.92 37.65
CA ASN A 32 -35.91 -2.47 39.04
C ASN A 32 -34.71 -1.61 39.45
N THR A 33 -34.85 -0.31 39.44
CA THR A 33 -33.90 0.62 40.06
C THR A 33 -34.49 1.19 41.32
N PRO A 34 -34.02 0.81 42.53
CA PRO A 34 -34.22 1.61 43.74
C PRO A 34 -33.16 2.70 43.78
N GLY A 35 -33.59 3.91 44.12
CA GLY A 35 -32.76 5.09 44.21
C GLY A 35 -31.63 4.94 45.21
N THR A 36 -30.44 5.23 44.78
CA THR A 36 -29.26 5.34 45.61
C THR A 36 -29.02 6.80 46.03
N ASN A 37 -29.23 7.03 47.33
CA ASN A 37 -28.74 8.21 48.04
C ASN A 37 -27.22 8.25 48.06
N TYR A 38 -26.63 9.30 47.51
CA TYR A 38 -25.25 9.64 47.76
C TYR A 38 -25.12 10.62 48.92
N PRO A 39 -24.28 10.40 49.95
CA PRO A 39 -24.03 11.34 51.00
C PRO A 39 -23.15 12.50 50.51
N ARG A 40 -23.59 13.74 50.77
CA ARG A 40 -22.76 14.94 50.62
C ARG A 40 -21.87 15.13 51.84
N PRO A 41 -20.67 15.63 51.68
CA PRO A 41 -19.78 15.89 52.81
C PRO A 41 -20.19 17.13 53.61
N ASN A 42 -20.06 17.01 54.95
CA ASN A 42 -20.20 18.05 55.94
C ASN A 42 -19.29 19.25 55.67
N ARG A 43 -19.86 20.43 55.84
CA ARG A 43 -19.15 21.66 56.16
C ARG A 43 -19.86 22.33 57.32
N ASP A 44 -19.28 22.18 58.45
CA ASP A 44 -19.56 22.94 59.65
C ASP A 44 -19.06 24.38 59.52
N ASP A 45 -19.66 25.24 60.35
CA ASP A 45 -19.31 26.61 60.70
C ASP A 45 -19.86 27.74 59.83
N ARG A 46 -20.96 28.32 60.32
CA ARG A 46 -21.03 29.71 60.85
C ARG A 46 -22.40 30.12 61.37
N PRO A 47 -22.48 31.18 62.26
CA PRO A 47 -23.38 31.21 63.41
C PRO A 47 -24.71 31.97 63.19
N ASN A 48 -25.60 31.58 64.04
CA ASN A 48 -26.80 32.20 64.55
C ASN A 48 -26.88 33.74 64.43
N ASN A 49 -27.94 34.29 63.76
CA ASN A 49 -28.69 35.39 64.36
C ASN A 49 -30.03 35.67 63.66
N ASP A 50 -30.99 36.04 64.51
CA ASP A 50 -32.22 36.80 64.29
C ASP A 50 -33.53 36.11 63.96
N ARG A 51 -34.22 35.89 65.05
CA ARG A 51 -35.67 35.72 65.16
C ARG A 51 -36.41 36.94 64.58
N LYS A 52 -37.34 36.74 63.66
CA LYS A 52 -38.47 37.66 63.41
C LYS A 52 -39.81 36.94 63.57
N PRO A 53 -40.83 37.67 64.10
CA PRO A 53 -41.98 37.06 64.72
C PRO A 53 -43.10 36.65 63.72
N ARG A 54 -43.89 35.65 64.14
CA ARG A 54 -45.11 35.21 63.49
C ARG A 54 -46.13 36.35 63.41
N LEU A 55 -46.52 36.74 62.20
CA LEU A 55 -47.68 37.58 61.92
C LEU A 55 -48.95 36.74 61.85
N LYS A 56 -49.97 37.17 62.58
CA LYS A 56 -51.31 36.59 62.68
C LYS A 56 -52.04 36.69 61.35
N LYS A 57 -52.85 35.66 61.03
CA LYS A 57 -53.77 35.64 59.89
C LYS A 57 -54.78 36.77 59.99
N PRO A 58 -55.03 37.54 58.93
CA PRO A 58 -56.17 38.48 58.88
C PRO A 58 -57.51 37.76 58.64
N VAL A 59 -58.50 38.25 59.28
CA VAL A 59 -59.89 37.86 59.17
C VAL A 59 -60.46 38.17 57.79
N LYS A 60 -61.31 37.29 57.23
CA LYS A 60 -61.96 37.49 55.96
C LYS A 60 -62.92 38.71 56.05
N ALA A 61 -62.62 39.70 55.21
CA ALA A 61 -63.59 40.76 54.93
C ALA A 61 -64.57 40.32 53.86
N GLU A 62 -65.79 40.71 53.97
CA GLU A 62 -66.88 40.44 53.01
C GLU A 62 -66.57 41.08 51.66
N VAL A 63 -66.63 40.28 50.60
CA VAL A 63 -66.24 40.70 49.23
C VAL A 63 -67.45 41.47 48.66
N SER A 64 -67.25 42.70 48.27
CA SER A 64 -68.23 43.53 47.60
C SER A 64 -68.54 43.02 46.18
N GLU A 65 -69.80 43.21 45.70
CA GLU A 65 -70.16 42.78 44.33
C GLU A 65 -69.32 43.34 43.24
N GLU A 66 -68.65 44.51 43.42
CA GLU A 66 -67.75 45.13 42.51
C GLU A 66 -66.42 44.35 42.40
N ASP A 67 -65.95 43.75 43.50
CA ASP A 67 -64.72 42.92 43.49
C ASP A 67 -64.90 41.58 42.81
N VAL A 68 -66.12 41.04 42.91
CA VAL A 68 -66.53 39.81 42.20
C VAL A 68 -66.60 40.07 40.69
N GLN A 69 -67.11 41.25 40.25
CA GLN A 69 -67.14 41.61 38.83
C GLN A 69 -65.76 41.89 38.28
N LYS A 70 -64.84 42.47 39.08
CA LYS A 70 -63.45 42.63 38.68
C LYS A 70 -62.73 41.30 38.53
N GLN A 71 -62.91 40.35 39.47
CA GLN A 71 -62.36 39.00 39.39
C GLN A 71 -62.88 38.22 38.19
N ILE A 72 -64.14 38.36 37.87
CA ILE A 72 -64.75 37.72 36.68
C ILE A 72 -64.19 38.34 35.41
N LYS A 73 -63.99 39.65 35.35
CA LYS A 73 -63.33 40.33 34.20
C LYS A 73 -61.86 39.94 34.02
N GLU A 74 -61.15 39.76 35.13
CA GLU A 74 -59.74 39.35 35.13
C GLU A 74 -59.58 37.88 34.75
N THR A 75 -60.48 37.01 35.19
CA THR A 75 -60.47 35.59 34.78
C THR A 75 -60.89 35.42 33.32
N LEU A 76 -61.86 36.17 32.82
CA LEU A 76 -62.22 36.22 31.40
C LEU A 76 -61.06 36.74 30.54
N ALA A 77 -60.35 37.79 30.97
CA ALA A 77 -59.16 38.32 30.28
C ALA A 77 -58.01 37.33 30.29
N ARG A 78 -57.85 36.55 31.35
CA ARG A 78 -56.87 35.45 31.41
C ARG A 78 -57.24 34.28 30.50
N LEU A 79 -58.51 33.94 30.36
CA LEU A 79 -58.98 32.86 29.46
C LEU A 79 -58.92 33.23 27.99
N THR A 80 -59.22 34.49 27.62
CA THR A 80 -59.07 34.98 26.27
C THR A 80 -57.59 35.15 25.85
N ASN A 81 -56.69 35.51 26.79
CA ASN A 81 -55.26 35.56 26.54
C ASN A 81 -54.60 34.15 26.43
N LYS A 82 -55.25 33.09 26.94
CA LYS A 82 -54.77 31.72 26.82
C LYS A 82 -54.92 31.17 25.38
N ASN A 83 -55.92 31.62 24.61
CA ASN A 83 -56.06 31.26 23.19
C ASN A 83 -54.98 31.84 22.26
N ASN A 84 -54.35 32.96 22.66
CA ASN A 84 -53.28 33.56 21.87
C ASN A 84 -51.90 32.94 22.17
N LYS A 85 -51.74 32.20 23.31
CA LYS A 85 -50.51 31.44 23.61
C LYS A 85 -50.46 30.12 22.86
N ASN A 86 -51.57 29.52 22.47
CA ASN A 86 -51.56 28.26 21.70
C ASN A 86 -51.09 28.44 20.24
N ASN A 87 -51.29 29.62 19.65
CA ASN A 87 -50.77 29.93 18.31
C ASN A 87 -49.26 30.14 18.28
N LYS A 88 -48.61 30.58 19.36
CA LYS A 88 -47.16 30.71 19.44
C LYS A 88 -46.47 29.34 19.49
N GLY A 89 -47.07 28.35 20.17
CA GLY A 89 -46.55 26.99 20.23
C GLY A 89 -46.70 26.23 18.90
N ALA A 90 -47.77 26.49 18.15
CA ALA A 90 -47.99 25.91 16.84
C ALA A 90 -46.99 26.50 15.81
N LYS A 91 -46.78 27.82 15.85
CA LYS A 91 -45.80 28.51 15.01
C LYS A 91 -44.36 28.05 15.31
N TYR A 92 -43.99 27.96 16.59
CA TYR A 92 -42.67 27.44 16.99
C TYR A 92 -42.42 25.98 16.57
N ARG A 93 -43.47 25.13 16.62
CA ARG A 93 -43.36 23.75 16.12
C ARG A 93 -43.24 23.68 14.60
N ARG A 94 -43.88 24.60 13.88
CA ARG A 94 -43.74 24.72 12.43
C ARG A 94 -42.37 25.24 12.05
N ASP A 95 -41.90 26.34 12.64
CA ASP A 95 -40.58 26.91 12.42
C ASP A 95 -39.44 25.90 12.75
N LYS A 96 -39.66 25.07 13.80
CA LYS A 96 -38.70 24.00 14.13
C LYS A 96 -38.71 22.84 13.13
N ARG A 97 -39.87 22.51 12.54
CA ARG A 97 -39.95 21.51 11.46
C ARG A 97 -39.32 22.04 10.19
N ASP A 98 -39.63 23.28 9.82
CA ASP A 98 -39.08 23.92 8.63
C ASP A 98 -37.57 24.10 8.75
N ALA A 99 -37.03 24.37 9.95
CA ALA A 99 -35.61 24.41 10.22
C ALA A 99 -34.95 23.01 10.19
N ALA A 100 -35.67 21.95 10.60
CA ALA A 100 -35.18 20.59 10.51
C ALA A 100 -35.10 20.12 9.04
N VAL A 101 -36.16 20.39 8.25
CA VAL A 101 -36.19 20.06 6.82
C VAL A 101 -35.14 20.83 6.04
N LYS A 102 -34.89 22.11 6.39
CA LYS A 102 -33.79 22.86 5.77
C LYS A 102 -32.42 22.27 6.07
N ARG A 103 -32.17 21.88 7.32
CA ARG A 103 -30.91 21.22 7.69
C ARG A 103 -30.74 19.88 6.99
N GLU A 104 -31.84 19.12 6.85
CA GLU A 104 -31.82 17.85 6.15
C GLU A 104 -31.52 18.04 4.66
N HIS A 105 -32.09 19.11 4.04
CA HIS A 105 -31.79 19.46 2.65
C HIS A 105 -30.34 19.98 2.48
N GLU A 106 -29.86 20.83 3.39
CA GLU A 106 -28.48 21.31 3.41
C GLU A 106 -27.48 20.16 3.61
N LEU A 107 -27.81 19.16 4.45
CA LEU A 107 -27.01 17.94 4.64
C LEU A 107 -27.01 17.07 3.38
N MET A 108 -28.16 16.89 2.73
CA MET A 108 -28.21 16.16 1.45
C MET A 108 -27.43 16.86 0.32
N GLU A 109 -27.51 18.17 0.24
CA GLU A 109 -26.70 18.93 -0.73
C GLU A 109 -25.21 18.84 -0.42
N GLN A 110 -24.82 18.82 0.87
CA GLN A 110 -23.44 18.61 1.27
C GLN A 110 -22.99 17.17 0.96
N GLU A 111 -23.81 16.16 1.27
CA GLU A 111 -23.51 14.76 0.92
C GLU A 111 -23.40 14.53 -0.60
N GLU A 112 -24.24 15.20 -1.41
CA GLU A 112 -24.12 15.17 -2.87
C GLU A 112 -22.85 15.85 -3.39
N LEU A 113 -22.43 16.94 -2.78
CA LEU A 113 -21.17 17.61 -3.12
C LEU A 113 -19.95 16.80 -2.68
N GLU A 114 -20.00 16.23 -1.48
CA GLU A 114 -18.94 15.35 -0.97
C GLU A 114 -18.85 14.02 -1.73
N SER A 115 -19.98 13.51 -2.25
CA SER A 115 -19.98 12.30 -3.09
C SER A 115 -19.28 12.48 -4.43
N LYS A 116 -19.21 13.74 -4.94
CA LYS A 116 -18.48 14.09 -6.16
C LYS A 116 -17.00 14.36 -5.94
N VAL A 117 -16.54 14.36 -4.67
CA VAL A 117 -15.11 14.48 -4.35
C VAL A 117 -14.56 13.10 -4.08
N LEU A 118 -13.67 12.62 -4.93
CA LEU A 118 -12.97 11.36 -4.77
C LEU A 118 -11.72 11.60 -3.93
N LYS A 119 -11.70 11.05 -2.71
CA LYS A 119 -10.49 11.04 -1.87
C LYS A 119 -9.63 9.85 -2.28
N LEU A 120 -8.50 10.11 -2.91
CA LEU A 120 -7.65 9.12 -3.54
C LEU A 120 -6.27 9.10 -2.88
N THR A 121 -5.62 7.95 -2.93
CA THR A 121 -4.17 7.83 -2.72
C THR A 121 -3.46 7.91 -4.08
N GLU A 122 -2.17 8.17 -4.10
CA GLU A 122 -1.39 8.33 -5.34
C GLU A 122 -1.39 7.09 -6.27
N PHE A 123 -1.76 5.93 -5.74
CA PHE A 123 -1.70 4.66 -6.45
C PHE A 123 -3.04 3.92 -6.36
N VAL A 124 -3.96 4.24 -7.26
CA VAL A 124 -5.25 3.56 -7.40
C VAL A 124 -5.25 2.72 -8.68
N THR A 125 -5.82 1.51 -8.64
CA THR A 125 -5.96 0.70 -9.85
C THR A 125 -7.13 1.20 -10.71
N ALA A 126 -7.10 0.92 -12.02
CA ALA A 126 -8.20 1.26 -12.91
C ALA A 126 -9.54 0.65 -12.45
N ASN A 127 -9.50 -0.54 -11.85
CA ASN A 127 -10.67 -1.19 -11.29
C ASN A 127 -11.21 -0.48 -10.05
N ASP A 128 -10.32 -0.07 -9.13
CA ASP A 128 -10.72 0.63 -7.90
C ASP A 128 -11.29 2.01 -8.24
N LEU A 129 -10.66 2.72 -9.18
CA LEU A 129 -11.15 4.01 -9.67
C LEU A 129 -12.56 3.89 -10.29
N ALA A 130 -12.77 2.87 -11.13
CA ALA A 130 -14.07 2.58 -11.72
C ALA A 130 -15.15 2.29 -10.66
N ASN A 131 -14.81 1.47 -9.64
CA ASN A 131 -15.71 1.17 -8.54
C ASN A 131 -16.02 2.39 -7.68
N MET A 132 -15.05 3.27 -7.44
CA MET A 132 -15.25 4.51 -6.68
C MET A 132 -16.14 5.53 -7.40
N MET A 133 -16.10 5.53 -8.73
CA MET A 133 -16.95 6.39 -9.58
C MET A 133 -18.29 5.72 -9.94
N ASP A 134 -18.53 4.47 -9.52
CA ASP A 134 -19.70 3.63 -9.92
C ASP A 134 -19.88 3.54 -11.45
N VAL A 135 -18.75 3.42 -12.17
CA VAL A 135 -18.68 3.32 -13.64
C VAL A 135 -18.10 1.96 -14.01
N SER A 136 -18.39 1.48 -15.24
CA SER A 136 -17.79 0.22 -15.68
C SER A 136 -16.29 0.36 -15.93
N VAL A 137 -15.50 -0.65 -15.53
CA VAL A 137 -14.04 -0.66 -15.74
C VAL A 137 -13.67 -0.50 -17.21
N THR A 138 -14.52 -1.03 -18.11
CA THR A 138 -14.34 -0.92 -19.57
C THR A 138 -14.47 0.52 -20.08
N GLU A 139 -15.29 1.35 -19.44
CA GLU A 139 -15.41 2.77 -19.79
C GLU A 139 -14.18 3.55 -19.33
N VAL A 140 -13.69 3.27 -18.12
CA VAL A 140 -12.44 3.87 -17.60
C VAL A 140 -11.25 3.51 -18.50
N ILE A 141 -11.11 2.24 -18.87
CA ILE A 141 -10.06 1.80 -19.80
C ILE A 141 -10.24 2.46 -21.17
N GLY A 142 -11.47 2.58 -21.66
CA GLY A 142 -11.78 3.28 -22.92
C GLY A 142 -11.36 4.75 -22.90
N THR A 143 -11.58 5.44 -21.78
CA THR A 143 -11.13 6.83 -21.58
C THR A 143 -9.61 6.90 -21.54
N CYS A 144 -8.94 6.00 -20.82
CA CYS A 144 -7.47 5.91 -20.82
C CYS A 144 -6.92 5.66 -22.23
N MET A 145 -7.54 4.78 -23.01
CA MET A 145 -7.15 4.54 -24.41
C MET A 145 -7.37 5.77 -25.30
N SER A 146 -8.39 6.58 -25.09
CA SER A 146 -8.63 7.81 -25.82
C SER A 146 -7.55 8.87 -25.57
N ILE A 147 -6.93 8.83 -24.39
CA ILE A 147 -5.79 9.68 -23.98
C ILE A 147 -4.45 9.11 -24.54
N GLY A 148 -4.47 7.88 -25.05
CA GLY A 148 -3.28 7.23 -25.61
C GLY A 148 -2.55 6.29 -24.64
N LEU A 149 -3.14 6.02 -23.48
CA LEU A 149 -2.57 5.13 -22.46
C LEU A 149 -3.25 3.77 -22.53
N MET A 150 -2.47 2.72 -22.79
CA MET A 150 -2.95 1.33 -22.69
C MET A 150 -2.84 0.85 -21.26
N VAL A 151 -3.97 0.73 -20.58
CA VAL A 151 -4.04 0.34 -19.17
C VAL A 151 -4.76 -1.00 -19.03
N SER A 152 -4.23 -1.89 -18.21
CA SER A 152 -4.92 -3.13 -17.80
C SER A 152 -5.82 -2.89 -16.59
N ILE A 153 -6.78 -3.80 -16.36
CA ILE A 153 -7.79 -3.68 -15.29
C ILE A 153 -7.17 -3.45 -13.90
N ASN A 154 -6.07 -4.11 -13.59
CA ASN A 154 -5.39 -4.05 -12.29
C ASN A 154 -4.12 -3.18 -12.32
N GLN A 155 -3.92 -2.41 -13.38
CA GLN A 155 -2.78 -1.52 -13.47
C GLN A 155 -3.01 -0.28 -12.61
N ARG A 156 -2.01 0.08 -11.83
CA ARG A 156 -2.01 1.33 -11.06
C ARG A 156 -1.90 2.50 -12.02
N LEU A 157 -2.73 3.49 -11.80
CA LEU A 157 -2.78 4.72 -12.58
C LEU A 157 -1.94 5.81 -11.89
N ASP A 158 -1.27 6.62 -12.68
CA ASP A 158 -0.57 7.79 -12.18
C ASP A 158 -1.56 8.91 -11.84
N ALA A 159 -1.19 9.79 -10.91
CA ALA A 159 -2.03 10.88 -10.42
C ALA A 159 -2.58 11.78 -11.55
N GLU A 160 -1.75 12.05 -12.57
CA GLU A 160 -2.19 12.84 -13.74
C GLU A 160 -3.28 12.13 -14.54
N THR A 161 -3.11 10.83 -14.77
CA THR A 161 -4.11 10.00 -15.47
C THR A 161 -5.41 9.90 -14.68
N ILE A 162 -5.31 9.71 -13.36
CA ILE A 162 -6.47 9.67 -12.46
C ILE A 162 -7.25 10.99 -12.52
N ASN A 163 -6.56 12.12 -12.47
CA ASN A 163 -7.19 13.46 -12.55
C ASN A 163 -7.97 13.63 -13.86
N ILE A 164 -7.34 13.32 -14.99
CA ILE A 164 -7.97 13.48 -16.31
C ILE A 164 -9.19 12.56 -16.44
N VAL A 165 -9.08 11.32 -16.00
CA VAL A 165 -10.19 10.35 -16.05
C VAL A 165 -11.32 10.78 -15.12
N ALA A 166 -11.03 11.18 -13.88
CA ALA A 166 -12.04 11.62 -12.92
C ALA A 166 -12.76 12.89 -13.39
N GLU A 167 -12.05 13.84 -13.98
CA GLU A 167 -12.63 15.07 -14.54
C GLU A 167 -13.57 14.78 -15.72
N GLU A 168 -13.25 13.81 -16.59
CA GLU A 168 -14.11 13.38 -17.70
C GLU A 168 -15.44 12.80 -17.19
N PHE A 169 -15.41 12.08 -16.05
CA PHE A 169 -16.62 11.56 -15.40
C PHE A 169 -17.28 12.57 -14.43
N GLY A 170 -16.76 13.81 -14.32
CA GLY A 170 -17.34 14.90 -13.53
C GLY A 170 -17.08 14.82 -12.04
N TYR A 171 -16.07 14.06 -11.61
CA TYR A 171 -15.59 13.97 -10.24
C TYR A 171 -14.39 14.89 -10.03
N LYS A 172 -14.26 15.41 -8.80
CA LYS A 172 -13.06 16.13 -8.35
C LYS A 172 -12.21 15.19 -7.53
N THR A 173 -10.92 15.16 -7.80
CA THR A 173 -9.95 14.36 -7.05
C THR A 173 -9.36 15.20 -5.92
N GLU A 174 -9.28 14.63 -4.74
CA GLU A 174 -8.58 15.18 -3.58
C GLU A 174 -7.58 14.11 -3.11
N TYR A 175 -6.29 14.42 -3.28
CA TYR A 175 -5.23 13.53 -2.81
C TYR A 175 -5.00 13.78 -1.33
N VAL A 176 -5.38 12.82 -0.50
CA VAL A 176 -5.24 12.95 0.96
C VAL A 176 -3.79 12.79 1.41
N SER A 177 -2.92 12.33 0.51
CA SER A 177 -1.47 12.30 0.73
C SER A 177 -0.78 13.63 0.42
N ALA A 178 -1.44 14.61 -0.20
CA ALA A 178 -0.81 15.86 -0.57
C ALA A 178 -0.18 16.59 0.63
N ASP A 179 -0.91 16.69 1.75
CA ASP A 179 -0.38 17.31 2.98
C ASP A 179 0.81 16.54 3.59
N VAL A 180 0.87 15.23 3.34
CA VAL A 180 1.91 14.33 3.85
C VAL A 180 3.10 14.28 2.89
N VAL A 181 2.82 14.35 1.59
CA VAL A 181 3.83 14.42 0.53
C VAL A 181 4.45 15.82 0.49
N GLU A 182 3.68 16.89 0.71
CA GLU A 182 4.23 18.24 0.87
C GLU A 182 5.19 18.34 2.06
N ALA A 183 4.88 17.70 3.19
CA ALA A 183 5.78 17.66 4.34
C ALA A 183 7.07 16.85 4.07
N ILE A 184 6.98 15.80 3.24
CA ILE A 184 8.13 14.97 2.85
C ILE A 184 8.93 15.64 1.73
N ASN A 185 8.25 16.27 0.76
CA ASN A 185 8.88 17.00 -0.35
C ASN A 185 9.48 18.35 0.10
N ALA A 186 9.01 18.93 1.20
CA ALA A 186 9.65 20.12 1.78
C ALA A 186 11.11 19.84 2.22
N ASP A 187 11.42 18.59 2.60
CA ASP A 187 12.79 18.16 2.85
C ASP A 187 13.60 17.94 1.55
N GLU A 188 12.94 17.82 0.39
CA GLU A 188 13.62 17.66 -0.91
C GLU A 188 14.05 18.99 -1.55
N GLU A 189 13.40 20.11 -1.20
CA GLU A 189 13.70 21.42 -1.78
C GLU A 189 14.98 22.08 -1.22
N ASP A 190 15.53 21.58 -0.11
CA ASP A 190 16.73 22.12 0.55
C ASP A 190 18.05 21.42 0.17
N ASP A 191 18.06 20.53 -0.83
CA ASP A 191 19.27 19.85 -1.27
C ASP A 191 20.21 20.81 -2.04
N ASN A 192 21.32 21.19 -1.42
CA ASN A 192 22.37 21.93 -2.10
C ASN A 192 23.04 21.05 -3.17
N GLU A 193 23.16 21.54 -4.39
CA GLU A 193 23.84 20.83 -5.48
C GLU A 193 25.30 20.46 -5.15
N GLU A 194 25.91 21.13 -4.18
CA GLU A 194 27.30 20.88 -3.73
C GLU A 194 27.46 19.55 -2.96
N ASP A 195 26.37 19.00 -2.39
CA ASP A 195 26.38 17.73 -1.64
C ASP A 195 26.13 16.49 -2.50
N TRP A 196 25.89 16.68 -3.79
CA TRP A 196 25.58 15.58 -4.70
C TRP A 196 26.85 14.82 -5.11
N VAL A 197 26.84 13.52 -4.84
CA VAL A 197 27.94 12.59 -5.16
C VAL A 197 27.45 11.58 -6.20
N ALA A 198 28.33 11.19 -7.13
CA ALA A 198 28.02 10.13 -8.08
C ALA A 198 27.69 8.82 -7.34
N ARG A 199 26.54 8.21 -7.68
CA ARG A 199 26.11 6.94 -7.09
C ARG A 199 26.28 5.77 -8.06
N PRO A 200 26.46 4.54 -7.55
CA PRO A 200 26.45 3.35 -8.37
C PRO A 200 25.13 3.20 -9.14
N PRO A 201 25.17 2.71 -10.40
CA PRO A 201 23.94 2.42 -11.13
C PRO A 201 23.22 1.21 -10.55
N ILE A 202 21.90 1.26 -10.59
CA ILE A 202 21.01 0.16 -10.26
C ILE A 202 20.59 -0.48 -11.57
N VAL A 203 20.86 -1.77 -11.72
CA VAL A 203 20.69 -2.50 -12.99
C VAL A 203 19.78 -3.68 -12.79
N THR A 204 18.68 -3.76 -13.54
CA THR A 204 17.83 -4.96 -13.53
C THR A 204 18.21 -5.91 -14.65
N VAL A 205 18.13 -7.23 -14.36
CA VAL A 205 18.40 -8.29 -15.34
C VAL A 205 17.10 -9.00 -15.66
N MET A 206 16.65 -8.91 -16.92
CA MET A 206 15.39 -9.45 -17.40
C MET A 206 15.60 -10.35 -18.61
N GLY A 207 14.57 -11.11 -18.96
CA GLY A 207 14.56 -12.00 -20.13
C GLY A 207 13.84 -13.29 -19.85
N HIS A 208 13.78 -14.17 -20.85
CA HIS A 208 13.08 -15.46 -20.78
C HIS A 208 13.70 -16.42 -19.75
N VAL A 209 12.92 -17.40 -19.31
CA VAL A 209 13.39 -18.53 -18.50
C VAL A 209 14.49 -19.25 -19.28
N ASP A 210 15.49 -19.80 -18.61
CA ASP A 210 16.62 -20.54 -19.18
C ASP A 210 17.54 -19.78 -20.17
N HIS A 211 17.36 -18.47 -20.35
CA HIS A 211 18.31 -17.64 -21.13
C HIS A 211 19.60 -17.34 -20.39
N GLY A 212 19.68 -17.69 -19.09
CA GLY A 212 20.92 -17.64 -18.32
C GLY A 212 21.10 -16.38 -17.49
N LYS A 213 20.00 -15.71 -17.08
CA LYS A 213 20.02 -14.55 -16.17
C LYS A 213 20.80 -14.84 -14.88
N THR A 214 20.34 -15.82 -14.12
CA THR A 214 20.95 -16.22 -12.84
C THR A 214 22.37 -16.73 -13.04
N SER A 215 22.66 -17.41 -14.17
CA SER A 215 24.04 -17.84 -14.49
C SER A 215 24.99 -16.66 -14.72
N LEU A 216 24.52 -15.59 -15.35
CA LEU A 216 25.29 -14.34 -15.53
C LEU A 216 25.56 -13.69 -14.17
N LEU A 217 24.53 -13.56 -13.34
CA LEU A 217 24.65 -12.96 -12.01
C LEU A 217 25.53 -13.79 -11.07
N ASP A 218 25.44 -15.13 -11.13
CA ASP A 218 26.33 -16.02 -10.37
C ASP A 218 27.80 -15.85 -10.78
N TYR A 219 28.05 -15.72 -12.07
CA TYR A 219 29.40 -15.43 -12.57
C TYR A 219 29.94 -14.08 -12.06
N ILE A 220 29.15 -13.02 -12.18
CA ILE A 220 29.50 -11.67 -11.73
C ILE A 220 29.79 -11.66 -10.21
N ARG A 221 28.97 -12.35 -9.42
CA ARG A 221 29.11 -12.43 -7.96
C ARG A 221 30.19 -13.39 -7.49
N LYS A 222 30.74 -14.20 -8.38
CA LYS A 222 31.60 -15.33 -8.04
C LYS A 222 30.93 -16.28 -6.99
N ALA A 223 29.63 -16.54 -7.16
CA ALA A 223 28.77 -17.32 -6.29
C ALA A 223 28.00 -18.40 -7.07
N ASN A 224 27.32 -19.29 -6.38
CA ASN A 224 26.49 -20.31 -7.00
C ASN A 224 25.12 -20.37 -6.26
N VAL A 225 24.25 -19.44 -6.60
CA VAL A 225 22.92 -19.33 -5.99
C VAL A 225 21.96 -20.31 -6.64
N ILE A 226 22.12 -20.61 -7.92
CA ILE A 226 21.31 -21.61 -8.65
C ILE A 226 21.24 -22.93 -7.88
N ALA A 227 22.34 -23.35 -7.27
CA ALA A 227 22.37 -24.61 -6.51
C ALA A 227 21.56 -24.57 -5.19
N GLY A 228 21.23 -23.38 -4.68
CA GLY A 228 20.48 -23.17 -3.44
C GLY A 228 18.98 -22.92 -3.65
N GLU A 229 18.57 -22.58 -4.86
CA GLU A 229 17.17 -22.30 -5.18
C GLU A 229 16.40 -23.58 -5.54
N ALA A 230 15.17 -23.69 -5.01
CA ALA A 230 14.30 -24.83 -5.30
C ALA A 230 13.94 -24.85 -6.79
N GLY A 231 14.31 -25.94 -7.48
CA GLY A 231 14.10 -26.07 -8.91
C GLY A 231 15.12 -25.37 -9.80
N GLY A 232 16.13 -24.68 -9.24
CA GLY A 232 17.16 -23.96 -9.99
C GLY A 232 16.66 -22.73 -10.76
N ILE A 233 15.54 -22.13 -10.30
CA ILE A 233 14.92 -20.94 -10.90
C ILE A 233 14.80 -19.85 -9.85
N THR A 234 15.03 -18.60 -10.26
CA THR A 234 14.82 -17.42 -9.41
C THR A 234 13.33 -17.22 -9.18
N GLN A 235 12.92 -17.20 -7.90
CA GLN A 235 11.52 -17.04 -7.48
C GLN A 235 11.26 -15.70 -6.78
N HIS A 236 12.30 -15.04 -6.28
CA HIS A 236 12.25 -13.78 -5.54
C HIS A 236 13.06 -12.70 -6.26
N ILE A 237 12.77 -11.44 -5.96
CA ILE A 237 13.64 -10.37 -6.45
C ILE A 237 14.88 -10.32 -5.56
N GLY A 238 16.02 -10.69 -6.14
CA GLY A 238 17.32 -10.58 -5.47
C GLY A 238 17.96 -9.22 -5.74
N ALA A 239 18.46 -8.56 -4.69
CA ALA A 239 19.22 -7.31 -4.84
C ALA A 239 20.64 -7.51 -4.32
N TYR A 240 21.65 -7.14 -5.13
CA TYR A 240 23.05 -7.39 -4.82
C TYR A 240 23.92 -6.20 -5.24
N ASN A 241 24.83 -5.82 -4.37
CA ASN A 241 25.87 -4.85 -4.70
C ASN A 241 27.18 -5.58 -5.06
N VAL A 242 27.71 -5.31 -6.24
CA VAL A 242 28.94 -5.92 -6.74
C VAL A 242 30.00 -4.85 -6.95
N GLN A 243 31.17 -5.07 -6.39
CA GLN A 243 32.35 -4.25 -6.63
C GLN A 243 33.23 -4.90 -7.72
N LEU A 244 33.49 -4.15 -8.76
CA LEU A 244 34.38 -4.56 -9.86
C LEU A 244 35.85 -4.48 -9.45
N GLU A 245 36.74 -5.06 -10.26
CA GLU A 245 38.18 -5.08 -9.97
C GLU A 245 38.82 -3.68 -10.00
N ASP A 246 38.22 -2.75 -10.73
CA ASP A 246 38.62 -1.34 -10.81
C ASP A 246 38.09 -0.47 -9.65
N GLY A 247 37.31 -1.05 -8.74
CA GLY A 247 36.74 -0.37 -7.58
C GLY A 247 35.35 0.25 -7.81
N ARG A 248 34.88 0.35 -9.07
CA ARG A 248 33.51 0.79 -9.38
C ARG A 248 32.50 -0.22 -8.85
N ARG A 249 31.30 0.26 -8.51
CA ARG A 249 30.21 -0.58 -7.97
C ARG A 249 29.00 -0.56 -8.87
N ILE A 250 28.29 -1.68 -8.95
CA ILE A 250 27.02 -1.82 -9.65
C ILE A 250 26.06 -2.58 -8.73
N THR A 251 24.83 -2.12 -8.61
CA THR A 251 23.78 -2.83 -7.88
C THR A 251 22.88 -3.55 -8.87
N PHE A 252 22.80 -4.86 -8.76
CA PHE A 252 21.98 -5.70 -9.62
C PHE A 252 20.68 -6.09 -8.93
N LEU A 253 19.59 -6.07 -9.70
CA LEU A 253 18.31 -6.66 -9.34
C LEU A 253 18.05 -7.86 -10.23
N ASP A 254 17.96 -9.04 -9.62
CA ASP A 254 17.56 -10.28 -10.31
C ASP A 254 16.05 -10.43 -10.25
N THR A 255 15.40 -10.56 -11.40
CA THR A 255 13.94 -10.71 -11.49
C THR A 255 13.57 -12.07 -12.07
N PRO A 256 12.50 -12.72 -11.52
CA PRO A 256 12.01 -13.99 -12.06
C PRO A 256 11.60 -13.87 -13.54
N GLY A 257 11.98 -14.86 -14.36
CA GLY A 257 11.66 -14.88 -15.78
C GLY A 257 10.30 -15.47 -16.13
N HIS A 258 9.61 -16.11 -15.18
CA HIS A 258 8.34 -16.80 -15.42
C HIS A 258 7.20 -15.80 -15.68
N GLU A 259 6.27 -16.12 -16.56
CA GLU A 259 5.15 -15.27 -16.97
C GLU A 259 4.28 -14.80 -15.79
N ALA A 260 4.05 -15.66 -14.81
CA ALA A 260 3.29 -15.31 -13.61
C ALA A 260 3.84 -14.08 -12.85
N PHE A 261 5.13 -13.76 -12.98
CA PHE A 261 5.79 -12.69 -12.23
C PHE A 261 5.92 -11.36 -13.00
N THR A 262 4.94 -11.04 -13.84
CA THR A 262 4.89 -9.77 -14.60
C THR A 262 4.99 -8.55 -13.70
N ALA A 263 4.25 -8.51 -12.59
CA ALA A 263 4.29 -7.42 -11.63
C ALA A 263 5.69 -7.21 -11.01
N MET A 264 6.43 -8.28 -10.73
CA MET A 264 7.79 -8.21 -10.21
C MET A 264 8.77 -7.62 -11.25
N ARG A 265 8.61 -7.95 -12.55
CA ARG A 265 9.42 -7.36 -13.63
C ARG A 265 9.13 -5.87 -13.82
N ALA A 266 7.85 -5.48 -13.80
CA ALA A 266 7.46 -4.07 -13.88
C ALA A 266 8.02 -3.26 -12.70
N ARG A 267 7.94 -3.81 -11.49
CA ARG A 267 8.53 -3.21 -10.29
C ARG A 267 10.05 -3.10 -10.39
N GLY A 268 10.73 -4.16 -10.83
CA GLY A 268 12.17 -4.13 -11.09
C GLY A 268 12.56 -3.03 -12.06
N ALA A 269 11.82 -2.88 -13.18
CA ALA A 269 12.08 -1.81 -14.15
C ALA A 269 11.89 -0.40 -13.56
N LYS A 270 10.84 -0.19 -12.73
CA LYS A 270 10.54 1.14 -12.16
C LYS A 270 11.63 1.65 -11.19
N VAL A 271 12.33 0.74 -10.53
CA VAL A 271 13.31 1.08 -9.47
C VAL A 271 14.72 1.19 -10.01
N THR A 272 14.96 0.81 -11.28
CA THR A 272 16.31 0.72 -11.88
C THR A 272 16.62 1.86 -12.83
N ASP A 273 17.92 2.09 -12.99
CA ASP A 273 18.47 3.08 -13.92
C ASP A 273 18.72 2.50 -15.32
N ILE A 274 19.10 1.21 -15.39
CA ILE A 274 19.44 0.52 -16.64
C ILE A 274 18.87 -0.90 -16.62
N ALA A 275 18.36 -1.37 -17.76
CA ALA A 275 17.86 -2.73 -17.92
C ALA A 275 18.76 -3.55 -18.82
N ILE A 276 19.25 -4.71 -18.34
CA ILE A 276 19.93 -5.72 -19.16
C ILE A 276 18.89 -6.74 -19.62
N ILE A 277 18.67 -6.84 -20.91
CA ILE A 277 17.77 -7.84 -21.50
C ILE A 277 18.60 -8.99 -22.06
N ILE A 278 18.49 -10.17 -21.43
CA ILE A 278 19.22 -11.36 -21.84
C ILE A 278 18.40 -12.16 -22.83
N VAL A 279 19.02 -12.47 -23.97
CA VAL A 279 18.50 -13.35 -25.02
C VAL A 279 19.49 -14.47 -25.28
N ALA A 280 19.01 -15.71 -25.39
CA ALA A 280 19.90 -16.83 -25.72
C ALA A 280 20.13 -16.92 -27.24
N ALA A 281 21.42 -17.03 -27.65
CA ALA A 281 21.79 -17.11 -29.08
C ALA A 281 21.36 -18.41 -29.77
N ASP A 282 20.98 -19.42 -29.00
CA ASP A 282 20.49 -20.73 -29.48
C ASP A 282 18.95 -20.83 -29.56
N ASP A 283 18.26 -19.75 -29.24
CA ASP A 283 16.80 -19.67 -29.21
C ASP A 283 16.31 -18.45 -30.03
N ASN A 284 15.03 -18.09 -29.96
CA ASN A 284 14.44 -16.93 -30.59
C ASN A 284 14.08 -15.87 -29.53
N VAL A 285 13.64 -14.68 -29.97
CA VAL A 285 13.08 -13.67 -29.07
C VAL A 285 11.71 -14.11 -28.57
N MET A 286 11.67 -14.66 -27.37
CA MET A 286 10.49 -15.22 -26.72
C MET A 286 9.50 -14.15 -26.25
N PRO A 287 8.20 -14.48 -26.04
CA PRO A 287 7.18 -13.52 -25.59
C PRO A 287 7.56 -12.78 -24.31
N GLN A 288 8.17 -13.47 -23.33
CA GLN A 288 8.60 -12.86 -22.06
C GLN A 288 9.77 -11.90 -22.26
N THR A 289 10.61 -12.09 -23.30
CA THR A 289 11.64 -11.11 -23.66
C THR A 289 11.00 -9.84 -24.23
N LYS A 290 9.96 -9.97 -25.07
CA LYS A 290 9.19 -8.81 -25.57
C LYS A 290 8.51 -8.06 -24.43
N GLU A 291 7.93 -8.77 -23.48
CA GLU A 291 7.34 -8.21 -22.28
C GLU A 291 8.38 -7.44 -21.44
N ALA A 292 9.56 -8.02 -21.23
CA ALA A 292 10.67 -7.36 -20.51
C ALA A 292 11.11 -6.04 -21.19
N ILE A 293 11.21 -6.05 -22.52
CA ILE A 293 11.51 -4.84 -23.30
C ILE A 293 10.40 -3.78 -23.12
N ASN A 294 9.12 -4.20 -23.19
CA ASN A 294 8.00 -3.30 -22.99
C ASN A 294 7.99 -2.67 -21.58
N HIS A 295 8.31 -3.44 -20.54
CA HIS A 295 8.44 -2.91 -19.18
C HIS A 295 9.56 -1.89 -19.04
N ALA A 296 10.73 -2.17 -19.62
CA ALA A 296 11.84 -1.24 -19.60
C ALA A 296 11.52 0.07 -20.36
N MET A 297 10.84 -0.06 -21.52
CA MET A 297 10.39 1.10 -22.29
C MET A 297 9.31 1.91 -21.57
N ALA A 298 8.34 1.25 -20.94
CA ALA A 298 7.30 1.91 -20.16
C ALA A 298 7.86 2.64 -18.93
N ALA A 299 8.95 2.13 -18.35
CA ALA A 299 9.67 2.78 -17.26
C ALA A 299 10.63 3.88 -17.74
N GLY A 300 10.82 4.05 -19.06
CA GLY A 300 11.76 5.03 -19.62
C GLY A 300 13.23 4.69 -19.40
N VAL A 301 13.55 3.43 -19.09
CA VAL A 301 14.90 2.97 -18.72
C VAL A 301 15.69 2.55 -19.96
N PRO A 302 16.95 2.99 -20.14
CA PRO A 302 17.81 2.53 -21.22
C PRO A 302 18.06 1.02 -21.16
N ILE A 303 18.14 0.40 -22.34
CA ILE A 303 18.24 -1.06 -22.50
C ILE A 303 19.59 -1.42 -23.08
N VAL A 304 20.26 -2.40 -22.46
CA VAL A 304 21.45 -3.07 -22.98
C VAL A 304 21.11 -4.53 -23.28
N PHE A 305 21.31 -4.98 -24.50
CA PHE A 305 21.05 -6.37 -24.88
C PHE A 305 22.26 -7.26 -24.60
N ALA A 306 22.05 -8.38 -23.91
CA ALA A 306 23.07 -9.39 -23.66
C ALA A 306 22.70 -10.68 -24.41
N ILE A 307 23.39 -11.00 -25.50
CA ILE A 307 23.16 -12.20 -26.28
C ILE A 307 24.01 -13.33 -25.72
N ASN A 308 23.37 -14.21 -24.94
CA ASN A 308 24.05 -15.24 -24.16
C ASN A 308 24.13 -16.59 -24.88
N LYS A 309 24.97 -17.48 -24.35
CA LYS A 309 25.19 -18.85 -24.82
C LYS A 309 25.90 -18.93 -26.18
N VAL A 310 26.73 -17.95 -26.50
CA VAL A 310 27.51 -17.96 -27.77
C VAL A 310 28.53 -19.11 -27.86
N ASP A 311 28.78 -19.82 -26.75
CA ASP A 311 29.62 -21.00 -26.69
C ASP A 311 29.01 -22.27 -27.25
N LYS A 312 27.70 -22.28 -27.56
CA LYS A 312 27.02 -23.42 -28.15
C LYS A 312 27.23 -23.49 -29.66
N PRO A 313 27.34 -24.68 -30.24
CA PRO A 313 27.54 -24.83 -31.70
C PRO A 313 26.31 -24.40 -32.52
N THR A 314 25.14 -24.31 -31.88
CA THR A 314 23.89 -23.86 -32.53
C THR A 314 23.63 -22.37 -32.36
N ALA A 315 24.56 -21.66 -31.68
CA ALA A 315 24.39 -20.24 -31.41
C ALA A 315 24.47 -19.42 -32.70
N ASN A 316 23.52 -18.52 -32.89
CA ASN A 316 23.53 -17.56 -34.00
C ASN A 316 23.16 -16.15 -33.46
N PRO A 317 24.12 -15.36 -33.00
CA PRO A 317 23.85 -14.01 -32.49
C PRO A 317 23.24 -13.08 -33.54
N ASP A 318 23.68 -13.19 -34.81
CA ASP A 318 23.16 -12.33 -35.88
C ASP A 318 21.67 -12.50 -36.12
N LYS A 319 21.17 -13.71 -36.02
CA LYS A 319 19.72 -13.99 -36.11
C LYS A 319 18.93 -13.25 -35.02
N ILE A 320 19.46 -13.23 -33.79
CA ILE A 320 18.80 -12.50 -32.69
C ILE A 320 18.81 -11.00 -32.96
N LYS A 321 19.95 -10.45 -33.46
CA LYS A 321 20.04 -9.04 -33.86
C LYS A 321 19.04 -8.69 -34.97
N GLU A 322 18.83 -9.59 -35.95
CA GLU A 322 17.79 -9.46 -36.99
C GLU A 322 16.37 -9.43 -36.40
N GLU A 323 16.04 -10.36 -35.48
CA GLU A 323 14.75 -10.39 -34.82
C GLU A 323 14.49 -9.14 -33.97
N LEU A 324 15.50 -8.61 -33.27
CA LEU A 324 15.43 -7.35 -32.53
C LEU A 324 15.22 -6.16 -33.47
N ALA A 325 15.95 -6.11 -34.59
CA ALA A 325 15.80 -5.08 -35.61
C ALA A 325 14.39 -5.10 -36.25
N ALA A 326 13.82 -6.28 -36.48
CA ALA A 326 12.44 -6.44 -36.98
C ALA A 326 11.39 -5.87 -36.00
N MET A 327 11.72 -5.76 -34.70
CA MET A 327 10.90 -5.13 -33.66
C MET A 327 11.25 -3.65 -33.44
N ASN A 328 12.03 -3.02 -34.29
CA ASN A 328 12.56 -1.65 -34.20
C ASN A 328 13.59 -1.42 -33.08
N TYR A 329 14.24 -2.47 -32.56
CA TYR A 329 15.35 -2.37 -31.60
C TYR A 329 16.67 -2.62 -32.32
N LEU A 330 17.10 -1.65 -33.14
CA LEU A 330 18.34 -1.76 -33.90
C LEU A 330 19.55 -1.57 -32.99
N VAL A 331 20.47 -2.55 -33.03
CA VAL A 331 21.66 -2.55 -32.19
C VAL A 331 22.74 -1.61 -32.74
N GLU A 332 23.65 -1.13 -31.90
CA GLU A 332 24.69 -0.18 -32.24
C GLU A 332 25.61 -0.69 -33.36
N GLU A 333 25.97 -1.97 -33.34
CA GLU A 333 26.80 -2.61 -34.38
C GLU A 333 26.20 -2.47 -35.78
N TRP A 334 24.88 -2.34 -35.89
CA TRP A 334 24.15 -2.15 -37.17
C TRP A 334 23.69 -0.69 -37.38
N GLY A 335 24.30 0.25 -36.62
CA GLY A 335 23.99 1.68 -36.72
C GLY A 335 22.78 2.14 -35.96
N GLY A 336 22.28 1.34 -35.00
CA GLY A 336 21.18 1.69 -34.09
C GLY A 336 21.64 2.41 -32.82
N LYS A 337 20.70 2.59 -31.90
CA LYS A 337 20.96 3.29 -30.63
C LYS A 337 21.10 2.35 -29.41
N TYR A 338 20.77 1.07 -29.55
CA TYR A 338 20.78 0.13 -28.43
C TYR A 338 22.12 -0.61 -28.37
N GLN A 339 22.73 -0.59 -27.20
CA GLN A 339 23.96 -1.33 -26.98
C GLN A 339 23.67 -2.83 -26.92
N SER A 340 24.56 -3.63 -27.47
CA SER A 340 24.49 -5.09 -27.44
C SER A 340 25.85 -5.70 -27.19
N GLN A 341 25.88 -6.85 -26.50
CA GLN A 341 27.10 -7.61 -26.24
C GLN A 341 26.84 -9.10 -26.32
N ASP A 342 27.69 -9.78 -27.11
CA ASP A 342 27.66 -11.24 -27.22
C ASP A 342 28.43 -11.84 -26.05
N ILE A 343 27.80 -12.72 -25.24
CA ILE A 343 28.36 -13.24 -24.00
C ILE A 343 28.21 -14.77 -23.88
N SER A 344 29.06 -15.36 -23.06
CA SER A 344 28.81 -16.68 -22.48
C SER A 344 28.93 -16.62 -20.97
N ALA A 345 27.82 -16.53 -20.29
CA ALA A 345 27.75 -16.50 -18.81
C ALA A 345 28.44 -17.72 -18.18
N LYS A 346 28.39 -18.89 -18.84
CA LYS A 346 29.01 -20.12 -18.36
C LYS A 346 30.55 -20.10 -18.45
N LYS A 347 31.10 -19.48 -19.48
CA LYS A 347 32.57 -19.38 -19.70
C LYS A 347 33.15 -18.04 -19.29
N GLY A 348 32.30 -17.07 -18.93
CA GLY A 348 32.74 -15.71 -18.60
C GLY A 348 33.20 -14.87 -19.81
N MET A 349 32.93 -15.32 -21.04
CA MET A 349 33.34 -14.59 -22.22
C MET A 349 32.45 -13.37 -22.44
N GLY A 350 33.05 -12.20 -22.71
CA GLY A 350 32.36 -10.95 -23.03
C GLY A 350 31.56 -10.34 -21.86
N VAL A 351 31.70 -10.89 -20.64
CA VAL A 351 30.97 -10.36 -19.48
C VAL A 351 31.55 -9.05 -19.00
N GLU A 352 32.87 -8.91 -19.00
CA GLU A 352 33.56 -7.65 -18.66
C GLU A 352 33.17 -6.54 -19.62
N ASP A 353 33.17 -6.83 -20.93
CA ASP A 353 32.77 -5.88 -21.98
C ASP A 353 31.30 -5.44 -21.80
N LEU A 354 30.40 -6.37 -21.38
CA LEU A 354 29.01 -6.04 -21.06
C LEU A 354 28.93 -5.08 -19.87
N LEU A 355 29.70 -5.31 -18.82
CA LEU A 355 29.72 -4.44 -17.64
C LEU A 355 30.28 -3.06 -17.96
N GLU A 356 31.30 -2.97 -18.84
CA GLU A 356 31.80 -1.69 -19.31
C GLU A 356 30.76 -0.91 -20.11
N LYS A 357 29.99 -1.56 -20.98
CA LYS A 357 28.86 -0.93 -21.70
C LYS A 357 27.80 -0.41 -20.75
N VAL A 358 27.46 -1.17 -19.73
CA VAL A 358 26.51 -0.74 -18.68
C VAL A 358 27.02 0.49 -17.93
N LEU A 359 28.30 0.51 -17.58
CA LEU A 359 28.91 1.66 -16.89
C LEU A 359 28.99 2.90 -17.79
N LEU A 360 29.26 2.72 -19.09
CA LEU A 360 29.25 3.80 -20.07
C LEU A 360 27.84 4.43 -20.17
N GLU A 361 26.80 3.61 -20.20
CA GLU A 361 25.40 4.08 -20.18
C GLU A 361 25.08 4.82 -18.88
N ALA A 362 25.57 4.31 -17.74
CA ALA A 362 25.42 4.97 -16.44
C ALA A 362 26.11 6.34 -16.37
N GLU A 363 27.29 6.49 -16.99
CA GLU A 363 27.96 7.78 -17.08
C GLU A 363 27.20 8.80 -17.92
N MET A 364 26.50 8.34 -18.97
CA MET A 364 25.65 9.21 -19.78
C MET A 364 24.41 9.70 -19.02
N LEU A 365 23.93 8.93 -18.04
CA LEU A 365 22.79 9.29 -17.19
C LEU A 365 23.16 10.27 -16.06
N ASP A 366 24.45 10.52 -15.77
CA ASP A 366 24.97 11.39 -14.70
C ASP A 366 24.27 11.15 -13.34
N LEU A 367 24.28 9.87 -12.90
CA LEU A 367 23.56 9.44 -11.70
C LEU A 367 24.19 10.02 -10.43
N LYS A 368 23.45 10.83 -9.70
CA LYS A 368 23.87 11.50 -8.48
C LYS A 368 22.90 11.24 -7.33
N ALA A 369 23.39 11.31 -6.11
CA ALA A 369 22.60 11.27 -4.89
C ALA A 369 23.30 12.02 -3.77
N ASN A 370 22.55 12.50 -2.78
CA ASN A 370 23.10 13.15 -1.59
C ASN A 370 23.16 12.15 -0.44
N PRO A 371 24.33 11.66 -0.02
CA PRO A 371 24.46 10.70 1.07
C PRO A 371 24.20 11.29 2.46
N ASN A 372 24.18 12.62 2.60
CA ASN A 372 24.10 13.29 3.92
C ASN A 372 22.67 13.53 4.40
N ARG A 373 21.65 13.22 3.59
CA ARG A 373 20.24 13.38 3.96
C ARG A 373 19.62 12.10 4.56
N ASN A 374 18.39 12.23 5.05
CA ASN A 374 17.56 11.11 5.47
C ASN A 374 17.33 10.15 4.30
N ALA A 375 17.44 8.84 4.57
CA ALA A 375 17.32 7.86 3.51
C ALA A 375 15.90 7.81 2.94
N THR A 376 15.85 7.80 1.60
CA THR A 376 14.65 7.52 0.81
C THR A 376 14.95 6.41 -0.18
N GLY A 377 13.94 5.61 -0.53
CA GLY A 377 14.13 4.51 -1.46
C GLY A 377 12.87 3.68 -1.63
N SER A 378 13.03 2.46 -2.12
CA SER A 378 11.92 1.56 -2.44
C SER A 378 12.04 0.23 -1.71
N ILE A 379 10.88 -0.34 -1.34
CA ILE A 379 10.76 -1.70 -0.83
C ILE A 379 10.78 -2.66 -2.01
N ILE A 380 11.77 -3.52 -2.07
CA ILE A 380 11.86 -4.53 -3.13
C ILE A 380 10.94 -5.69 -2.81
N GLU A 381 11.04 -6.20 -1.59
CA GLU A 381 10.30 -7.37 -1.14
C GLU A 381 10.12 -7.34 0.37
N SER A 382 9.01 -7.89 0.86
CA SER A 382 8.77 -8.08 2.29
C SER A 382 8.37 -9.51 2.60
N SER A 383 8.82 -10.01 3.75
CA SER A 383 8.54 -11.36 4.20
C SER A 383 8.37 -11.44 5.72
N LEU A 384 7.74 -12.51 6.18
CA LEU A 384 7.59 -12.80 7.61
C LEU A 384 8.48 -13.99 7.99
N ASP A 385 9.63 -13.71 8.58
CA ASP A 385 10.50 -14.73 9.15
C ASP A 385 9.99 -15.17 10.54
N LYS A 386 9.91 -16.49 10.77
CA LYS A 386 9.42 -17.07 12.05
C LYS A 386 10.28 -16.71 13.26
N GLY A 387 11.55 -16.38 13.06
CA GLY A 387 12.49 -16.06 14.13
C GLY A 387 12.77 -14.56 14.27
N ARG A 388 12.81 -13.85 13.16
CA ARG A 388 13.21 -12.43 13.08
C ARG A 388 12.02 -11.46 13.03
N GLY A 389 10.81 -11.96 12.73
CA GLY A 389 9.60 -11.15 12.53
C GLY A 389 9.51 -10.62 11.10
N TYR A 390 8.94 -9.42 10.94
CA TYR A 390 8.85 -8.78 9.63
C TYR A 390 10.23 -8.35 9.15
N VAL A 391 10.53 -8.75 7.93
CA VAL A 391 11.79 -8.51 7.23
C VAL A 391 11.46 -7.84 5.91
N ALA A 392 12.11 -6.72 5.61
CA ALA A 392 11.95 -6.07 4.32
C ALA A 392 13.31 -5.87 3.66
N THR A 393 13.39 -6.17 2.38
CA THR A 393 14.54 -5.84 1.53
C THR A 393 14.27 -4.48 0.92
N VAL A 394 15.09 -3.51 1.27
CA VAL A 394 14.99 -2.13 0.80
C VAL A 394 16.16 -1.81 -0.13
N LEU A 395 15.92 -0.92 -1.08
CA LEU A 395 16.94 -0.33 -1.91
C LEU A 395 16.94 1.18 -1.66
N VAL A 396 18.06 1.69 -1.17
CA VAL A 396 18.22 3.11 -0.90
C VAL A 396 18.43 3.85 -2.21
N SER A 397 17.61 4.82 -2.54
CA SER A 397 17.76 5.66 -3.73
C SER A 397 18.57 6.91 -3.43
N ASN A 398 18.31 7.54 -2.29
CA ASN A 398 18.98 8.75 -1.86
C ASN A 398 19.17 8.73 -0.32
N GLY A 399 20.15 9.46 0.19
CA GLY A 399 20.45 9.50 1.62
C GLY A 399 21.19 8.29 2.14
N THR A 400 21.35 8.21 3.46
CA THR A 400 22.00 7.07 4.14
C THR A 400 21.09 6.54 5.24
N LEU A 401 20.74 5.26 5.14
CA LEU A 401 19.94 4.55 6.13
C LEU A 401 20.85 4.00 7.24
N LYS A 402 20.54 4.26 8.51
CA LYS A 402 21.31 3.82 9.67
C LYS A 402 20.49 2.96 10.61
N VAL A 403 21.17 2.10 11.36
CA VAL A 403 20.54 1.34 12.44
C VAL A 403 20.07 2.30 13.55
N GLY A 404 18.78 2.26 13.84
CA GLY A 404 18.13 3.14 14.82
C GLY A 404 17.16 4.14 14.21
N ASP A 405 17.23 4.36 12.89
CA ASP A 405 16.33 5.25 12.17
C ASP A 405 14.89 4.73 12.18
N ILE A 406 13.94 5.64 12.08
CA ILE A 406 12.52 5.33 12.00
C ILE A 406 12.14 5.35 10.52
N VAL A 407 11.85 4.17 9.99
CA VAL A 407 11.43 3.99 8.59
C VAL A 407 9.92 3.94 8.52
N LEU A 408 9.36 4.74 7.61
CA LEU A 408 7.96 4.74 7.22
C LEU A 408 7.87 4.19 5.80
N ALA A 409 7.10 3.12 5.59
CA ALA A 409 6.90 2.49 4.28
C ALA A 409 5.43 2.12 4.11
N GLY A 410 4.76 2.76 3.16
CA GLY A 410 3.31 2.56 2.95
C GLY A 410 2.50 2.78 4.22
N THR A 411 1.81 1.75 4.68
CA THR A 411 1.03 1.70 5.93
C THR A 411 1.80 1.09 7.10
N SER A 412 3.09 0.78 6.93
CA SER A 412 3.94 0.18 7.96
C SER A 412 5.05 1.13 8.37
N TYR A 413 5.37 1.18 9.65
CA TYR A 413 6.51 1.94 10.14
C TYR A 413 7.27 1.14 11.19
N GLY A 414 8.45 1.57 11.53
CA GLY A 414 9.20 0.96 12.62
C GLY A 414 10.63 1.44 12.73
N ARG A 415 11.22 1.23 13.90
CA ARG A 415 12.63 1.53 14.13
C ARG A 415 13.51 0.39 13.64
N VAL A 416 14.48 0.69 12.79
CA VAL A 416 15.47 -0.27 12.29
C VAL A 416 16.30 -0.82 13.46
N LYS A 417 16.05 -2.07 13.82
CA LYS A 417 16.77 -2.79 14.90
C LYS A 417 18.10 -3.37 14.44
N ALA A 418 18.13 -3.84 13.21
CA ALA A 418 19.33 -4.39 12.58
C ALA A 418 19.19 -4.33 11.08
N MET A 419 20.30 -4.15 10.39
CA MET A 419 20.42 -4.25 8.94
C MET A 419 21.40 -5.36 8.56
N PHE A 420 21.13 -6.00 7.44
CA PHE A 420 21.99 -7.04 6.88
C PHE A 420 22.20 -6.78 5.39
N ASN A 421 23.37 -7.14 4.90
CA ASN A 421 23.62 -7.20 3.47
C ASN A 421 23.08 -8.51 2.87
N GLU A 422 23.24 -8.67 1.55
CA GLU A 422 22.86 -9.88 0.80
C GLU A 422 23.56 -11.17 1.29
N ARG A 423 24.70 -11.04 2.00
CA ARG A 423 25.45 -12.15 2.59
C ARG A 423 25.05 -12.44 4.03
N ASN A 424 23.91 -11.89 4.51
CA ASN A 424 23.46 -11.98 5.91
C ASN A 424 24.47 -11.45 6.96
N GLN A 425 25.39 -10.58 6.56
CA GLN A 425 26.29 -9.92 7.48
C GLN A 425 25.64 -8.62 7.98
N ARG A 426 25.84 -8.31 9.26
CA ARG A 426 25.30 -7.08 9.86
C ARG A 426 26.02 -5.86 9.33
N VAL A 427 25.25 -4.89 8.85
CA VAL A 427 25.71 -3.57 8.42
C VAL A 427 25.16 -2.52 9.38
N LYS A 428 25.88 -1.43 9.56
CA LYS A 428 25.45 -0.32 10.40
C LYS A 428 24.74 0.77 9.61
N GLU A 429 25.13 0.95 8.38
CA GLU A 429 24.62 1.97 7.45
C GLU A 429 24.56 1.40 6.04
N ALA A 430 23.63 1.92 5.25
CA ALA A 430 23.48 1.63 3.83
C ALA A 430 23.36 2.96 3.08
N GLY A 431 24.25 3.19 2.14
CA GLY A 431 24.30 4.40 1.32
C GLY A 431 23.41 4.30 0.06
N PRO A 432 23.46 5.35 -0.79
CA PRO A 432 22.73 5.37 -2.04
C PRO A 432 23.07 4.18 -2.95
N SER A 433 22.05 3.63 -3.61
CA SER A 433 22.11 2.43 -4.45
C SER A 433 22.53 1.14 -3.73
N GLU A 434 22.58 1.12 -2.39
CA GLU A 434 22.90 -0.10 -1.66
C GLU A 434 21.60 -0.81 -1.20
N PRO A 435 21.47 -2.12 -1.47
CA PRO A 435 20.37 -2.91 -0.94
C PRO A 435 20.67 -3.28 0.52
N ALA A 436 19.63 -3.23 1.36
CA ALA A 436 19.72 -3.65 2.75
C ALA A 436 18.48 -4.43 3.17
N LEU A 437 18.68 -5.48 3.94
CA LEU A 437 17.61 -6.23 4.59
C LEU A 437 17.42 -5.65 5.98
N ILE A 438 16.26 -5.05 6.22
CA ILE A 438 15.93 -4.36 7.47
C ILE A 438 15.02 -5.19 8.35
N LEU A 439 15.24 -5.07 9.67
CA LEU A 439 14.42 -5.67 10.72
C LEU A 439 13.89 -4.59 11.65
N GLY A 440 12.64 -4.72 12.06
CA GLY A 440 12.09 -3.88 13.12
C GLY A 440 10.79 -3.19 12.76
N LEU A 441 10.28 -3.38 11.56
CA LEU A 441 8.97 -2.89 11.14
C LEU A 441 7.85 -3.53 11.96
N ASN A 442 6.75 -2.82 12.13
CA ASN A 442 5.55 -3.30 12.85
C ASN A 442 4.63 -4.16 11.96
N GLY A 443 4.78 -4.09 10.65
CA GLY A 443 4.02 -4.83 9.64
C GLY A 443 4.89 -5.17 8.44
N ALA A 444 4.34 -5.89 7.47
CA ALA A 444 4.93 -6.08 6.16
C ALA A 444 4.49 -4.92 5.25
N PRO A 445 5.40 -4.04 4.80
CA PRO A 445 5.07 -3.07 3.78
C PRO A 445 4.80 -3.78 2.45
N ALA A 446 3.99 -3.18 1.59
CA ALA A 446 3.77 -3.73 0.26
C ALA A 446 5.05 -3.62 -0.57
N ALA A 447 5.30 -4.66 -1.37
CA ALA A 447 6.44 -4.64 -2.27
C ALA A 447 6.24 -3.56 -3.35
N GLY A 448 7.25 -2.71 -3.57
CA GLY A 448 7.18 -1.54 -4.46
C GLY A 448 6.79 -0.23 -3.80
N ASP A 449 6.45 -0.24 -2.50
CA ASP A 449 6.23 0.99 -1.75
C ASP A 449 7.52 1.81 -1.62
N THR A 450 7.38 3.12 -1.63
CA THR A 450 8.48 4.02 -1.25
C THR A 450 8.62 4.05 0.26
N PHE A 451 9.84 4.11 0.74
CA PHE A 451 10.13 4.33 2.14
C PHE A 451 10.86 5.66 2.36
N HIS A 452 10.61 6.26 3.51
CA HIS A 452 11.27 7.48 3.97
C HIS A 452 11.69 7.31 5.42
N VAL A 453 12.81 7.92 5.79
CA VAL A 453 13.22 8.02 7.18
C VAL A 453 12.62 9.29 7.77
N VAL A 454 11.93 9.13 8.92
CA VAL A 454 11.24 10.18 9.65
C VAL A 454 11.96 10.43 10.97
N GLU A 455 11.98 11.67 11.46
CA GLU A 455 12.69 12.02 12.69
C GLU A 455 12.01 11.48 13.95
N SER A 456 10.66 11.44 13.95
CA SER A 456 9.86 11.14 15.13
C SER A 456 8.99 9.88 14.95
N ASP A 457 8.99 9.00 15.96
CA ASP A 457 8.07 7.85 16.04
C ASP A 457 6.59 8.29 16.11
N GLN A 458 6.32 9.45 16.70
CA GLN A 458 4.98 10.02 16.79
C GLN A 458 4.47 10.42 15.41
N GLU A 459 5.27 11.10 14.63
CA GLU A 459 4.97 11.53 13.27
C GLU A 459 4.72 10.31 12.34
N ALA A 460 5.64 9.32 12.35
CA ALA A 460 5.47 8.08 11.62
C ALA A 460 4.14 7.40 11.95
N ARG A 461 3.75 7.40 13.22
CA ARG A 461 2.49 6.81 13.68
C ARG A 461 1.26 7.59 13.21
N GLU A 462 1.30 8.91 13.24
CA GLU A 462 0.21 9.77 12.78
C GLU A 462 -0.03 9.60 11.28
N ILE A 463 1.05 9.60 10.48
CA ILE A 463 0.99 9.37 9.03
C ILE A 463 0.43 7.97 8.73
N THR A 464 0.93 6.94 9.42
CA THR A 464 0.46 5.56 9.24
C THR A 464 -1.03 5.44 9.54
N ASN A 465 -1.49 6.00 10.67
CA ASN A 465 -2.90 5.94 11.05
C ASN A 465 -3.80 6.61 9.99
N LYS A 466 -3.37 7.76 9.44
CA LYS A 466 -4.09 8.44 8.35
C LYS A 466 -4.17 7.56 7.11
N ARG A 467 -3.04 6.96 6.69
CA ARG A 467 -2.98 6.07 5.52
C ARG A 467 -3.84 4.81 5.72
N GLU A 468 -3.81 4.19 6.92
CA GLU A 468 -4.66 3.04 7.24
C GLU A 468 -6.16 3.40 7.25
N GLN A 469 -6.51 4.57 7.77
CA GLN A 469 -7.89 5.03 7.76
C GLN A 469 -8.39 5.19 6.32
N LEU A 470 -7.59 5.82 5.46
CA LEU A 470 -7.91 6.01 4.05
C LEU A 470 -8.04 4.69 3.29
N ALA A 471 -7.07 3.78 3.47
CA ALA A 471 -7.13 2.46 2.86
C ALA A 471 -8.40 1.69 3.29
N ARG A 472 -8.81 1.86 4.56
CA ARG A 472 -10.07 1.27 5.06
C ARG A 472 -11.29 1.92 4.43
N GLU A 473 -11.34 3.24 4.32
CA GLU A 473 -12.45 3.96 3.68
C GLU A 473 -12.55 3.60 2.20
N GLN A 474 -11.43 3.54 1.48
CA GLN A 474 -11.36 3.09 0.09
C GLN A 474 -11.84 1.63 -0.05
N GLY A 475 -11.35 0.74 0.81
CA GLY A 475 -11.78 -0.66 0.83
C GLY A 475 -13.28 -0.84 1.12
N LEU A 476 -13.90 0.03 1.91
CA LEU A 476 -15.35 0.02 2.12
C LEU A 476 -16.12 0.54 0.90
N ARG A 477 -15.59 1.53 0.17
CA ARG A 477 -16.20 2.08 -1.05
C ARG A 477 -16.05 1.13 -2.25
N THR A 478 -14.93 0.42 -2.34
CA THR A 478 -14.67 -0.55 -3.42
C THR A 478 -15.43 -1.87 -3.24
N GLN A 479 -15.88 -2.19 -2.01
CA GLN A 479 -16.76 -3.33 -1.80
C GLN A 479 -18.15 -3.03 -2.37
N LYS A 480 -18.42 -3.54 -3.57
CA LYS A 480 -19.78 -3.49 -4.15
C LYS A 480 -20.75 -4.16 -3.20
N ILE A 481 -21.64 -3.37 -2.61
CA ILE A 481 -22.81 -3.92 -1.90
C ILE A 481 -23.68 -4.56 -2.99
N LEU A 482 -23.85 -5.88 -2.93
CA LEU A 482 -24.73 -6.62 -3.83
C LEU A 482 -26.13 -5.98 -3.83
N THR A 483 -26.45 -5.27 -4.91
CA THR A 483 -27.80 -4.72 -5.09
C THR A 483 -28.79 -5.83 -5.43
N LEU A 484 -30.08 -5.62 -5.12
CA LEU A 484 -31.14 -6.59 -5.46
C LEU A 484 -31.23 -6.85 -6.96
N ASP A 485 -30.91 -5.86 -7.80
CA ASP A 485 -30.87 -5.98 -9.25
C ASP A 485 -29.73 -6.89 -9.72
N GLU A 486 -28.55 -6.79 -9.11
CA GLU A 486 -27.41 -7.65 -9.40
C GLU A 486 -27.67 -9.09 -8.95
N LEU A 487 -28.31 -9.26 -7.80
CA LEU A 487 -28.80 -10.56 -7.33
C LEU A 487 -29.84 -11.15 -8.28
N GLY A 488 -30.76 -10.33 -8.78
CA GLY A 488 -31.74 -10.71 -9.80
C GLY A 488 -31.10 -11.13 -11.12
N ARG A 489 -30.06 -10.41 -11.57
CA ARG A 489 -29.30 -10.73 -12.77
C ARG A 489 -28.50 -12.02 -12.59
N ARG A 490 -27.85 -12.23 -11.44
CA ARG A 490 -27.12 -13.47 -11.10
C ARG A 490 -28.06 -14.69 -11.05
N ILE A 491 -29.26 -14.54 -10.48
CA ILE A 491 -30.30 -15.59 -10.46
C ILE A 491 -30.80 -15.90 -11.89
N ALA A 492 -30.95 -14.89 -12.75
CA ALA A 492 -31.38 -15.06 -14.14
C ALA A 492 -30.34 -15.76 -15.01
N LEU A 493 -29.04 -15.56 -14.75
CA LEU A 493 -27.93 -16.25 -15.42
C LEU A 493 -27.78 -17.73 -15.00
N GLY A 494 -28.34 -18.14 -13.87
CA GLY A 494 -28.62 -19.54 -13.48
C GLY A 494 -27.40 -20.39 -13.07
N ASN A 495 -26.17 -20.06 -13.48
CA ASN A 495 -24.97 -20.88 -13.27
C ASN A 495 -23.76 -20.10 -12.73
N PHE A 496 -23.99 -18.99 -12.05
CA PHE A 496 -22.88 -18.24 -11.46
C PHE A 496 -22.38 -18.92 -10.18
N GLN A 497 -21.10 -19.27 -10.14
CA GLN A 497 -20.43 -19.82 -8.97
C GLN A 497 -19.24 -18.95 -8.59
N GLU A 498 -19.18 -18.51 -7.33
CA GLU A 498 -18.00 -17.85 -6.77
C GLU A 498 -17.06 -18.91 -6.19
N LEU A 499 -15.80 -18.89 -6.62
CA LEU A 499 -14.75 -19.73 -6.07
C LEU A 499 -13.85 -18.90 -5.14
N ASN A 500 -14.12 -18.95 -3.85
CA ASN A 500 -13.31 -18.25 -2.86
C ASN A 500 -12.02 -19.04 -2.56
N ILE A 501 -10.87 -18.48 -2.97
CA ILE A 501 -9.55 -19.10 -2.78
C ILE A 501 -8.76 -18.27 -1.76
N ILE A 502 -8.17 -18.94 -0.77
CA ILE A 502 -7.24 -18.32 0.18
C ILE A 502 -5.82 -18.67 -0.24
N VAL A 503 -5.07 -17.69 -0.70
CA VAL A 503 -3.65 -17.82 -1.05
C VAL A 503 -2.80 -17.42 0.16
N LYS A 504 -1.80 -18.24 0.50
CA LYS A 504 -0.83 -17.96 1.56
C LYS A 504 0.56 -18.23 1.04
N GLY A 505 1.47 -17.31 1.26
CA GLY A 505 2.88 -17.40 0.90
C GLY A 505 3.76 -16.88 2.02
N ASP A 506 5.04 -17.02 1.88
CA ASP A 506 6.09 -16.52 2.76
C ASP A 506 6.53 -15.09 2.35
N VAL A 507 6.32 -14.74 1.08
CA VAL A 507 6.72 -13.47 0.50
C VAL A 507 5.54 -12.81 -0.20
N ASP A 508 5.36 -11.51 0.02
CA ASP A 508 4.22 -10.72 -0.48
C ASP A 508 4.13 -10.74 -2.01
N GLY A 509 5.22 -10.47 -2.72
CA GLY A 509 5.23 -10.44 -4.18
C GLY A 509 4.86 -11.78 -4.85
N SER A 510 5.15 -12.93 -4.21
CA SER A 510 4.75 -14.24 -4.72
C SER A 510 3.25 -14.49 -4.55
N VAL A 511 2.65 -13.99 -3.46
CA VAL A 511 1.20 -14.05 -3.21
C VAL A 511 0.45 -13.18 -4.21
N GLU A 512 0.93 -11.95 -4.43
CA GLU A 512 0.40 -11.00 -5.42
C GLU A 512 0.38 -11.64 -6.83
N ALA A 513 1.52 -12.14 -7.30
CA ALA A 513 1.64 -12.74 -8.62
C ALA A 513 0.71 -13.95 -8.84
N LEU A 514 0.55 -14.80 -7.81
CA LEU A 514 -0.35 -15.95 -7.90
C LEU A 514 -1.82 -15.50 -7.90
N SER A 515 -2.17 -14.52 -7.08
CA SER A 515 -3.53 -13.96 -7.03
C SER A 515 -3.92 -13.34 -8.37
N ASP A 516 -3.04 -12.55 -8.98
CA ASP A 516 -3.26 -11.96 -10.30
C ASP A 516 -3.43 -13.02 -11.39
N SER A 517 -2.63 -14.09 -11.34
CA SER A 517 -2.74 -15.19 -12.29
C SER A 517 -4.06 -15.95 -12.14
N LEU A 518 -4.55 -16.13 -10.92
CA LEU A 518 -5.85 -16.78 -10.65
C LEU A 518 -7.02 -15.88 -11.10
N ILE A 519 -6.95 -14.58 -10.86
CA ILE A 519 -7.98 -13.63 -11.31
C ILE A 519 -8.08 -13.61 -12.83
N LYS A 520 -6.96 -13.68 -13.57
CA LYS A 520 -6.95 -13.76 -15.03
C LYS A 520 -7.61 -15.01 -15.59
N LEU A 521 -7.73 -16.08 -14.81
CA LEU A 521 -8.42 -17.31 -15.18
C LEU A 521 -9.93 -17.26 -14.94
N SER A 522 -10.45 -16.18 -14.35
CA SER A 522 -11.89 -15.99 -14.13
C SER A 522 -12.64 -16.00 -15.45
N THR A 523 -13.80 -16.68 -15.48
CA THR A 523 -14.72 -16.77 -16.62
C THR A 523 -16.06 -16.16 -16.24
N GLU A 524 -16.94 -15.94 -17.23
CA GLU A 524 -18.31 -15.43 -16.97
C GLU A 524 -19.14 -16.34 -16.05
N GLN A 525 -18.80 -17.62 -15.95
CA GLN A 525 -19.51 -18.61 -15.13
C GLN A 525 -18.91 -18.81 -13.75
N ILE A 526 -17.58 -18.63 -13.61
CA ILE A 526 -16.82 -18.84 -12.38
C ILE A 526 -15.95 -17.60 -12.16
N GLN A 527 -16.22 -16.92 -11.09
CA GLN A 527 -15.50 -15.71 -10.69
C GLN A 527 -14.72 -15.94 -9.40
#